data_457305534b79f63596a2853d75db1476
#
_entry.id   457305534b79f63596a2853d75db1476
#
_cell.length_a   1.000
_cell.length_b   1.000
_cell.length_c   1.000
_cell.angle_alpha   90.00
_cell.angle_beta   90.00
_cell.angle_gamma   90.00
#
_symmetry.space_group_name_H-M   'P 1'
#
loop_
_entity.id
_entity.type
_entity.pdbx_description
1 polymer ?
#
loop_
_entity_poly.entity_id
_entity_poly.type
_entity_poly.pdbx_seq_one_letter_code
_entity_poly.pdbx_strand_id
1 'polypeptide(L)'
;MSTQVAATKRSALSLWLPVVLWACVIFAFSAVPSLGTGLGTWDLVLRKLAHVSEYALLGLLLARPTRRPAVAVVLAAAYAVTDEIHQTFVEGRHGAPLDVAIDTAGALAGVLVWLHWSRRA
;
A
#
# COMPACT_ATOMS: atom_id res chain seq x y z
N MET A 1 -23.73 -16.10 20.70
CA MET A 1 -23.66 -16.55 19.30
C MET A 1 -24.00 -15.43 18.32
N SER A 2 -25.16 -14.76 18.53
CA SER A 2 -25.54 -13.66 17.64
C SER A 2 -24.54 -12.49 17.65
N THR A 3 -23.94 -12.20 18.80
CA THR A 3 -22.93 -11.17 18.90
C THR A 3 -21.67 -11.49 18.09
N GLN A 4 -21.28 -12.75 18.02
CA GLN A 4 -20.13 -13.17 17.24
C GLN A 4 -20.39 -13.03 15.74
N VAL A 5 -21.60 -13.40 15.30
CA VAL A 5 -21.98 -13.25 13.88
C VAL A 5 -22.01 -11.78 13.49
N ALA A 6 -22.59 -10.93 14.31
CA ALA A 6 -22.63 -9.48 14.06
C ALA A 6 -21.23 -8.89 14.06
N ALA A 7 -20.37 -9.30 14.99
CA ALA A 7 -18.98 -8.85 15.04
C ALA A 7 -18.20 -9.28 13.80
N THR A 8 -18.43 -10.51 13.29
CA THR A 8 -17.76 -11.01 12.08
C THR A 8 -18.13 -10.16 10.85
N LYS A 9 -19.42 -9.87 10.66
CA LYS A 9 -19.87 -9.03 9.54
C LYS A 9 -19.30 -7.62 9.62
N ARG A 10 -19.36 -7.05 10.82
CA ARG A 10 -18.84 -5.73 11.09
C ARG A 10 -17.33 -5.70 10.86
N SER A 11 -16.62 -6.78 11.25
CA SER A 11 -15.18 -6.89 11.05
C SER A 11 -14.79 -6.91 9.57
N ALA A 12 -15.56 -7.60 8.73
CA ALA A 12 -15.27 -7.64 7.29
C ALA A 12 -15.29 -6.23 6.71
N LEU A 13 -16.33 -5.46 6.95
CA LEU A 13 -16.43 -4.10 6.45
C LEU A 13 -15.35 -3.21 7.07
N SER A 14 -15.16 -3.28 8.39
CA SER A 14 -14.18 -2.45 9.07
C SER A 14 -12.74 -2.81 8.70
N LEU A 15 -12.49 -4.03 8.23
CA LEU A 15 -11.17 -4.44 7.77
C LEU A 15 -10.88 -4.02 6.33
N TRP A 16 -11.88 -4.10 5.43
CA TRP A 16 -11.68 -3.76 4.03
C TRP A 16 -11.81 -2.27 3.73
N LEU A 17 -12.60 -1.53 4.48
CA LEU A 17 -12.80 -0.11 4.24
C LEU A 17 -11.48 0.68 4.33
N PRO A 18 -10.63 0.49 5.35
CA PRO A 18 -9.33 1.16 5.36
C PRO A 18 -8.45 0.83 4.16
N VAL A 19 -8.52 -0.42 3.67
CA VAL A 19 -7.76 -0.82 2.47
C VAL A 19 -8.19 0.02 1.27
N VAL A 20 -9.49 0.11 1.03
CA VAL A 20 -10.02 0.85 -0.11
C VAL A 20 -9.69 2.33 0.01
N LEU A 21 -9.89 2.90 1.20
CA LEU A 21 -9.61 4.32 1.41
C LEU A 21 -8.13 4.62 1.20
N TRP A 22 -7.26 3.76 1.73
CA TRP A 22 -5.82 3.97 1.60
C TRP A 22 -5.35 3.77 0.15
N ALA A 23 -5.91 2.78 -0.56
CA ALA A 23 -5.63 2.61 -1.98
C ALA A 23 -6.00 3.86 -2.78
N CYS A 24 -7.14 4.48 -2.45
CA CYS A 24 -7.54 5.73 -3.08
C CYS A 24 -6.55 6.86 -2.78
N VAL A 25 -6.03 6.93 -1.56
CA VAL A 25 -5.03 7.93 -1.20
C VAL A 25 -3.75 7.72 -2.02
N ILE A 26 -3.28 6.49 -2.12
CA ILE A 26 -2.10 6.17 -2.94
C ILE A 26 -2.32 6.61 -4.39
N PHE A 27 -3.48 6.26 -4.95
CA PHE A 27 -3.81 6.64 -6.31
C PHE A 27 -3.80 8.16 -6.49
N ALA A 28 -4.37 8.89 -5.54
CA ALA A 28 -4.40 10.35 -5.59
C ALA A 28 -3.00 10.96 -5.56
N PHE A 29 -2.12 10.44 -4.69
CA PHE A 29 -0.73 10.91 -4.65
C PHE A 29 0.03 10.54 -5.92
N SER A 30 -0.23 9.37 -6.49
CA SER A 30 0.39 8.96 -7.75
C SER A 30 -0.04 9.84 -8.93
N ALA A 31 -1.19 10.47 -8.83
CA ALA A 31 -1.70 11.37 -9.86
C ALA A 31 -1.05 12.75 -9.80
N VAL A 32 -0.36 13.08 -8.70
CA VAL A 32 0.31 14.38 -8.58
C VAL A 32 1.55 14.37 -9.47
N PRO A 33 1.73 15.38 -10.35
CA PRO A 33 2.97 15.51 -11.14
C PRO A 33 4.17 15.68 -10.21
N SER A 34 5.36 15.92 -10.74
CA SER A 34 6.55 16.02 -9.91
C SER A 34 6.34 17.01 -8.76
N LEU A 35 7.00 16.75 -7.61
CA LEU A 35 6.84 17.59 -6.42
C LEU A 35 7.30 19.03 -6.64
N GLY A 36 8.22 19.25 -7.58
CA GLY A 36 8.64 20.60 -7.95
C GLY A 36 9.32 21.37 -6.83
N THR A 37 9.97 20.67 -5.90
CA THR A 37 10.63 21.34 -4.77
C THR A 37 11.90 22.06 -5.17
N GLY A 38 12.45 21.73 -6.36
CA GLY A 38 13.73 22.26 -6.80
C GLY A 38 14.93 21.65 -6.12
N LEU A 39 14.74 20.59 -5.34
CA LEU A 39 15.80 19.93 -4.57
C LEU A 39 16.51 18.83 -5.34
N GLY A 40 16.12 18.58 -6.61
CA GLY A 40 16.77 17.57 -7.45
C GLY A 40 16.72 16.17 -6.87
N THR A 41 17.87 15.62 -6.49
CA THR A 41 17.97 14.26 -5.95
C THR A 41 17.08 14.06 -4.72
N TRP A 42 16.91 15.09 -3.89
CA TRP A 42 16.06 14.99 -2.71
C TRP A 42 14.59 14.79 -3.05
N ASP A 43 14.10 15.36 -4.16
CA ASP A 43 12.74 15.09 -4.63
C ASP A 43 12.55 13.60 -4.89
N LEU A 44 13.53 12.98 -5.54
CA LEU A 44 13.47 11.56 -5.85
C LEU A 44 13.49 10.72 -4.57
N VAL A 45 14.39 11.05 -3.64
CA VAL A 45 14.51 10.34 -2.36
C VAL A 45 13.21 10.43 -1.57
N LEU A 46 12.65 11.63 -1.44
CA LEU A 46 11.41 11.84 -0.68
C LEU A 46 10.24 11.08 -1.31
N ARG A 47 10.17 11.06 -2.65
CA ARG A 47 9.12 10.35 -3.35
C ARG A 47 9.22 8.84 -3.12
N LYS A 48 10.41 8.27 -3.17
CA LYS A 48 10.62 6.85 -2.94
C LYS A 48 10.33 6.47 -1.48
N LEU A 49 10.71 7.31 -0.52
CA LEU A 49 10.39 7.09 0.89
C LEU A 49 8.88 7.13 1.11
N ALA A 50 8.19 8.07 0.47
CA ALA A 50 6.74 8.15 0.54
C ALA A 50 6.09 6.88 -0.01
N HIS A 51 6.56 6.39 -1.17
CA HIS A 51 6.04 5.16 -1.77
C HIS A 51 6.25 3.96 -0.87
N VAL A 52 7.44 3.78 -0.33
CA VAL A 52 7.74 2.66 0.58
C VAL A 52 6.80 2.71 1.78
N SER A 53 6.62 3.88 2.36
CA SER A 53 5.75 4.07 3.52
C SER A 53 4.28 3.78 3.18
N GLU A 54 3.82 4.28 2.04
CA GLU A 54 2.45 4.04 1.56
C GLU A 54 2.17 2.56 1.38
N TYR A 55 3.10 1.84 0.76
CA TYR A 55 2.92 0.41 0.51
C TYR A 55 3.14 -0.44 1.76
N ALA A 56 3.98 0.01 2.69
CA ALA A 56 4.09 -0.65 3.99
C ALA A 56 2.75 -0.59 4.73
N LEU A 57 2.10 0.55 4.74
CA LEU A 57 0.78 0.67 5.34
C LEU A 57 -0.25 -0.15 4.58
N LEU A 58 -0.20 -0.14 3.25
CA LEU A 58 -1.12 -0.94 2.43
C LEU A 58 -0.95 -2.43 2.74
N GLY A 59 0.27 -2.92 2.84
CA GLY A 59 0.55 -4.32 3.18
C GLY A 59 -0.01 -4.68 4.54
N LEU A 60 0.22 -3.84 5.52
CA LEU A 60 -0.33 -4.05 6.87
C LEU A 60 -1.85 -4.08 6.83
N LEU A 61 -2.47 -3.13 6.15
CA LEU A 61 -3.93 -3.06 6.05
C LEU A 61 -4.52 -4.26 5.31
N LEU A 62 -3.84 -4.76 4.27
CA LEU A 62 -4.28 -5.94 3.53
C LEU A 62 -4.13 -7.22 4.34
N ALA A 63 -3.11 -7.30 5.20
CA ALA A 63 -2.89 -8.47 6.03
C ALA A 63 -4.05 -8.70 7.00
N ARG A 64 -4.70 -7.64 7.46
CA ARG A 64 -5.79 -7.73 8.43
C ARG A 64 -6.98 -8.55 7.90
N PRO A 65 -7.57 -8.22 6.73
CA PRO A 65 -8.70 -8.99 6.23
C PRO A 65 -8.30 -10.32 5.60
N THR A 66 -7.16 -10.37 4.91
CA THR A 66 -6.74 -11.60 4.22
C THR A 66 -6.22 -12.66 5.18
N ARG A 67 -5.56 -12.24 6.25
CA ARG A 67 -4.94 -13.09 7.27
C ARG A 67 -3.94 -14.09 6.66
N ARG A 68 -3.49 -13.84 5.46
CA ARG A 68 -2.51 -14.65 4.73
C ARG A 68 -1.41 -13.72 4.20
N PRO A 69 -0.20 -13.80 4.77
CA PRO A 69 0.88 -12.89 4.37
C PRO A 69 1.16 -12.91 2.87
N ALA A 70 1.20 -14.09 2.28
CA ALA A 70 1.49 -14.19 0.85
C ALA A 70 0.40 -13.52 0.00
N VAL A 71 -0.86 -13.69 0.36
CA VAL A 71 -1.97 -13.05 -0.35
C VAL A 71 -1.90 -11.55 -0.23
N ALA A 72 -1.62 -11.04 0.98
CA ALA A 72 -1.51 -9.60 1.19
C ALA A 72 -0.39 -8.99 0.33
N VAL A 73 0.78 -9.64 0.28
CA VAL A 73 1.90 -9.17 -0.53
C VAL A 73 1.55 -9.21 -2.02
N VAL A 74 0.92 -10.29 -2.49
CA VAL A 74 0.54 -10.43 -3.90
C VAL A 74 -0.47 -9.34 -4.29
N LEU A 75 -1.47 -9.07 -3.44
CA LEU A 75 -2.45 -8.02 -3.72
C LEU A 75 -1.78 -6.64 -3.75
N ALA A 76 -0.86 -6.38 -2.84
CA ALA A 76 -0.12 -5.11 -2.84
C ALA A 76 0.76 -4.99 -4.08
N ALA A 77 1.42 -6.08 -4.49
CA ALA A 77 2.25 -6.08 -5.69
C ALA A 77 1.40 -5.85 -6.95
N ALA A 78 0.23 -6.48 -7.03
CA ALA A 78 -0.69 -6.26 -8.15
C ALA A 78 -1.13 -4.80 -8.20
N TYR A 79 -1.44 -4.22 -7.06
CA TYR A 79 -1.79 -2.81 -6.98
C TYR A 79 -0.62 -1.92 -7.40
N ALA A 80 0.61 -2.28 -6.98
CA ALA A 80 1.81 -1.54 -7.37
C ALA A 80 1.99 -1.54 -8.90
N VAL A 81 1.69 -2.65 -9.57
CA VAL A 81 1.75 -2.71 -11.03
C VAL A 81 0.74 -1.75 -11.64
N THR A 82 -0.51 -1.72 -11.15
CA THR A 82 -1.51 -0.81 -11.67
C THR A 82 -1.13 0.64 -11.41
N ASP A 83 -0.57 0.93 -10.25
CA ASP A 83 -0.11 2.26 -9.89
C ASP A 83 1.02 2.71 -10.83
N GLU A 84 1.95 1.81 -11.13
CA GLU A 84 3.05 2.04 -12.05
C GLU A 84 2.54 2.37 -13.46
N ILE A 85 1.59 1.59 -13.95
CA ILE A 85 0.96 1.84 -15.26
C ILE A 85 0.28 3.22 -15.24
N HIS A 86 -0.43 3.53 -14.17
CA HIS A 86 -1.08 4.83 -14.01
C HIS A 86 -0.05 5.97 -14.08
N GLN A 87 1.09 5.81 -13.43
CA GLN A 87 2.13 6.84 -13.41
C GLN A 87 2.69 7.13 -14.80
N THR A 88 2.69 6.16 -15.70
CA THR A 88 3.18 6.40 -17.07
C THR A 88 2.32 7.40 -17.83
N PHE A 89 1.07 7.63 -17.40
CA PHE A 89 0.17 8.58 -18.00
C PHE A 89 0.16 9.93 -17.27
N VAL A 90 0.91 10.07 -16.19
CA VAL A 90 0.98 11.31 -15.42
C VAL A 90 2.19 12.12 -15.91
N GLU A 91 1.93 13.38 -16.29
CA GLU A 91 2.98 14.27 -16.77
C GLU A 91 4.05 14.47 -15.69
N GLY A 92 5.30 14.37 -16.09
CA GLY A 92 6.43 14.53 -15.17
C GLY A 92 6.75 13.30 -14.34
N ARG A 93 6.02 12.19 -14.55
CA ARG A 93 6.27 10.93 -13.85
C ARG A 93 6.81 9.89 -14.83
N HIS A 94 7.69 9.05 -14.33
CA HIS A 94 8.26 7.94 -15.08
C HIS A 94 7.99 6.65 -14.34
N GLY A 95 7.25 5.73 -14.99
CA GLY A 95 7.09 4.40 -14.45
C GLY A 95 8.35 3.57 -14.65
N ALA A 96 8.74 2.80 -13.64
CA ALA A 96 9.88 1.90 -13.74
C ALA A 96 9.57 0.59 -13.00
N PRO A 97 9.90 -0.58 -13.61
CA PRO A 97 9.66 -1.85 -12.94
C PRO A 97 10.33 -1.95 -11.57
N LEU A 98 11.46 -1.28 -11.38
CA LEU A 98 12.15 -1.23 -10.10
C LEU A 98 11.26 -0.63 -9.01
N ASP A 99 10.41 0.33 -9.36
CA ASP A 99 9.50 0.95 -8.39
C ASP A 99 8.48 -0.07 -7.87
N VAL A 100 8.03 -0.99 -8.72
CA VAL A 100 7.14 -2.08 -8.28
C VAL A 100 7.86 -2.96 -7.27
N ALA A 101 9.14 -3.26 -7.50
CA ALA A 101 9.93 -4.05 -6.56
C ALA A 101 10.09 -3.33 -5.22
N ILE A 102 10.35 -2.04 -5.24
CA ILE A 102 10.49 -1.21 -4.02
C ILE A 102 9.17 -1.17 -3.26
N ASP A 103 8.05 -0.94 -3.96
CA ASP A 103 6.74 -0.90 -3.36
C ASP A 103 6.36 -2.25 -2.74
N THR A 104 6.67 -3.33 -3.44
CA THR A 104 6.41 -4.69 -2.94
C THR A 104 7.24 -4.98 -1.68
N ALA A 105 8.50 -4.54 -1.66
CA ALA A 105 9.34 -4.69 -0.47
C ALA A 105 8.75 -3.89 0.70
N GLY A 106 8.23 -2.70 0.46
CA GLY A 106 7.54 -1.91 1.47
C GLY A 106 6.33 -2.66 2.00
N ALA A 107 5.50 -3.21 1.12
CA ALA A 107 4.33 -3.99 1.50
C ALA A 107 4.72 -5.20 2.35
N LEU A 108 5.78 -5.89 1.97
CA LEU A 108 6.28 -7.03 2.75
C LEU A 108 6.67 -6.59 4.17
N ALA A 109 7.35 -5.46 4.29
CA ALA A 109 7.70 -4.93 5.63
C ALA A 109 6.44 -4.68 6.48
N GLY A 110 5.40 -4.10 5.88
CA GLY A 110 4.13 -3.87 6.57
C GLY A 110 3.45 -5.16 7.01
N VAL A 111 3.47 -6.17 6.14
CA VAL A 111 2.91 -7.49 6.47
C VAL A 111 3.69 -8.13 7.61
N LEU A 112 5.02 -8.01 7.63
CA LEU A 112 5.85 -8.55 8.70
C LEU A 112 5.56 -7.85 10.03
N VAL A 113 5.33 -6.54 10.02
CA VAL A 113 4.92 -5.81 11.22
C VAL A 113 3.60 -6.35 11.75
N TRP A 114 2.62 -6.57 10.85
CA TRP A 114 1.33 -7.14 11.23
C TRP A 114 1.50 -8.53 11.86
N LEU A 115 2.34 -9.38 11.26
CA LEU A 115 2.60 -10.71 11.79
C LEU A 115 3.20 -10.64 13.19
N HIS A 116 4.16 -9.74 13.39
CA HIS A 116 4.80 -9.57 14.68
C HIS A 116 3.78 -9.18 15.76
N TRP A 117 2.94 -8.19 15.45
CA TRP A 117 1.91 -7.73 16.39
C TRP A 117 0.85 -8.80 16.65
N SER A 118 0.44 -9.53 15.61
CA SER A 118 -0.56 -10.60 15.73
C SER A 118 -0.11 -11.72 16.64
N ARG A 119 1.21 -12.03 16.62
CA ARG A 119 1.77 -13.07 17.47
C ARG A 119 1.83 -12.66 18.93
N ARG A 120 1.91 -11.35 19.18
CA ARG A 120 1.95 -10.82 20.54
C ARG A 120 0.56 -10.69 21.16
N ALA A 121 -0.46 -10.64 20.34
CA ALA A 121 -1.86 -10.54 20.80
C ALA A 121 -2.45 -11.93 21.17
#